data_db27d59a7d48a80675ab4777369b5874
#
_entry.id   db27d59a7d48a80675ab4777369b5874
#
_cell.length_a   1.000
_cell.length_b   1.000
_cell.length_c   1.000
_cell.angle_alpha   90.00
_cell.angle_beta   90.00
_cell.angle_gamma   90.00
#
_symmetry.space_group_name_H-M   'P 1'
#
loop_
_entity.id
_entity.type
_entity.pdbx_description
1 polymer ?
#
loop_
_entity_poly.entity_id
_entity_poly.type
_entity_poly.pdbx_seq_one_letter_code
_entity_poly.pdbx_strand_id
1 'polypeptide(L)'
;MKINLLLNPANRSWIIQKIAEELADELRQSGIGVSITNKPDPTSDLVHHMSWAFANIRTPQPSTMFITHLDDLFKLGQVRAMLASEVRVGICMSSHTMRQLLEFGCSNDTLYYISPAHDGLISPRKIVIGVTTRVYPDGRKRETLLQEVARRIDLSAFEFRIFGRGWEPTIAVLEAAGAQVAYFAESDDYRKDYDTLREIVPTFDYYLYLGMDEGSLGTLDALACGVATIITPQGFHLDLPNGMTHPVVSAEDLARVLEEIAEPRRKRVASVSALTWAEYARRHIDLWTAIVEERPLPPLPEITPDSTAEHASARRLIERNIRVSTLSPRRLLSAVSHMSGFRSLRRIVDSLRLDR
;
A
#
# COMPACT_ATOMS: atom_id res chain seq x y z
N MET A 1 -4.50 -32.17 -5.23
CA MET A 1 -4.01 -31.32 -6.33
C MET A 1 -2.55 -30.98 -6.09
N LYS A 2 -1.71 -31.03 -7.13
CA LYS A 2 -0.30 -30.65 -7.10
C LYS A 2 -0.05 -29.56 -8.12
N ILE A 3 0.51 -28.44 -7.70
CA ILE A 3 0.78 -27.24 -8.52
C ILE A 3 2.29 -27.08 -8.72
N ASN A 4 2.68 -26.78 -9.94
CA ASN A 4 4.05 -26.39 -10.24
C ASN A 4 4.11 -24.88 -10.51
N LEU A 5 4.76 -24.12 -9.63
CA LEU A 5 5.10 -22.72 -9.83
C LEU A 5 6.39 -22.64 -10.64
N LEU A 6 6.26 -22.24 -11.90
CA LEU A 6 7.38 -22.19 -12.84
C LEU A 6 8.05 -20.82 -12.76
N LEU A 7 9.20 -20.75 -12.09
CA LEU A 7 9.97 -19.53 -11.86
C LEU A 7 11.23 -19.51 -12.72
N ASN A 8 11.31 -18.53 -13.64
CA ASN A 8 12.51 -18.36 -14.45
C ASN A 8 13.70 -17.89 -13.59
N PRO A 9 14.92 -18.41 -13.81
CA PRO A 9 16.13 -18.00 -13.07
C PRO A 9 16.38 -16.50 -13.09
N ALA A 10 15.99 -15.78 -14.15
CA ALA A 10 16.10 -14.32 -14.23
C ALA A 10 15.21 -13.57 -13.21
N ASN A 11 14.17 -14.21 -12.66
CA ASN A 11 13.28 -13.66 -11.67
C ASN A 11 13.64 -14.03 -10.22
N ARG A 12 14.77 -14.74 -10.02
CA ARG A 12 15.28 -15.05 -8.69
C ARG A 12 15.84 -13.81 -8.02
N SER A 13 15.74 -13.77 -6.70
CA SER A 13 16.18 -12.64 -5.84
C SER A 13 15.38 -11.33 -6.04
N TRP A 14 14.12 -11.43 -6.52
CA TRP A 14 13.26 -10.28 -6.74
C TRP A 14 11.81 -10.56 -6.31
N ILE A 15 10.94 -9.56 -6.45
CA ILE A 15 9.55 -9.61 -5.98
C ILE A 15 8.77 -10.82 -6.50
N ILE A 16 9.04 -11.30 -7.71
CA ILE A 16 8.38 -12.48 -8.29
C ILE A 16 8.74 -13.76 -7.53
N GLN A 17 9.99 -13.88 -7.06
CA GLN A 17 10.39 -15.00 -6.20
C GLN A 17 9.65 -14.96 -4.87
N LYS A 18 9.59 -13.77 -4.22
CA LYS A 18 8.82 -13.59 -2.99
C LYS A 18 7.36 -14.00 -3.17
N ILE A 19 6.70 -13.55 -4.24
CA ILE A 19 5.32 -13.95 -4.54
C ILE A 19 5.19 -15.46 -4.68
N ALA A 20 6.14 -16.12 -5.36
CA ALA A 20 6.12 -17.56 -5.52
C ALA A 20 6.30 -18.33 -4.20
N GLU A 21 7.17 -17.85 -3.33
CA GLU A 21 7.46 -18.46 -2.03
C GLU A 21 6.27 -18.28 -1.06
N GLU A 22 5.76 -17.07 -0.90
CA GLU A 22 4.60 -16.80 -0.05
C GLU A 22 3.36 -17.57 -0.52
N LEU A 23 3.09 -17.57 -1.83
CA LEU A 23 2.01 -18.37 -2.41
C LEU A 23 2.22 -19.87 -2.15
N ALA A 24 3.43 -20.38 -2.30
CA ALA A 24 3.74 -21.80 -2.07
C ALA A 24 3.53 -22.19 -0.60
N ASP A 25 3.86 -21.31 0.33
CA ASP A 25 3.69 -21.56 1.77
C ASP A 25 2.20 -21.64 2.15
N GLU A 26 1.39 -20.71 1.66
CA GLU A 26 -0.07 -20.75 1.86
C GLU A 26 -0.74 -21.96 1.19
N LEU A 27 -0.27 -22.36 0.01
CA LEU A 27 -0.74 -23.56 -0.67
C LEU A 27 -0.45 -24.83 0.15
N ARG A 28 0.76 -24.95 0.72
CA ARG A 28 1.13 -26.07 1.60
C ARG A 28 0.28 -26.10 2.86
N GLN A 29 0.03 -24.94 3.50
CA GLN A 29 -0.85 -24.82 4.66
C GLN A 29 -2.29 -25.27 4.31
N SER A 30 -2.73 -25.04 3.08
CA SER A 30 -4.03 -25.48 2.56
C SER A 30 -4.04 -26.95 2.09
N GLY A 31 -2.98 -27.71 2.31
CA GLY A 31 -2.89 -29.11 1.92
C GLY A 31 -2.65 -29.35 0.42
N ILE A 32 -2.28 -28.33 -0.35
CA ILE A 32 -1.96 -28.43 -1.78
C ILE A 32 -0.46 -28.78 -1.94
N GLY A 33 -0.18 -29.80 -2.74
CA GLY A 33 1.21 -30.12 -3.13
C GLY A 33 1.76 -29.02 -4.02
N VAL A 34 2.95 -28.48 -3.71
CA VAL A 34 3.54 -27.40 -4.52
C VAL A 34 5.04 -27.59 -4.71
N SER A 35 5.50 -27.38 -5.95
CA SER A 35 6.91 -27.31 -6.32
C SER A 35 7.22 -25.96 -6.98
N ILE A 36 8.39 -25.38 -6.68
CA ILE A 36 8.92 -24.19 -7.35
C ILE A 36 10.12 -24.64 -8.18
N THR A 37 10.02 -24.57 -9.49
CA THR A 37 11.03 -25.09 -10.41
C THR A 37 11.29 -24.12 -11.56
N ASN A 38 12.36 -24.35 -12.31
CA ASN A 38 12.66 -23.62 -13.54
C ASN A 38 12.35 -24.44 -14.83
N LYS A 39 11.82 -25.63 -14.67
CA LYS A 39 11.31 -26.47 -15.75
C LYS A 39 9.97 -27.07 -15.32
N PRO A 40 9.05 -27.30 -16.26
CA PRO A 40 7.77 -27.94 -15.94
C PRO A 40 7.95 -29.27 -15.20
N ASP A 41 7.19 -29.46 -14.11
CA ASP A 41 7.11 -30.70 -13.38
C ASP A 41 6.04 -31.60 -14.05
N PRO A 42 6.41 -32.72 -14.69
CA PRO A 42 5.45 -33.57 -15.41
C PRO A 42 4.47 -34.29 -14.48
N THR A 43 4.71 -34.25 -13.15
CA THR A 43 3.85 -34.89 -12.15
C THR A 43 2.86 -33.94 -11.51
N SER A 44 2.85 -32.66 -11.92
CA SER A 44 1.88 -31.69 -11.44
C SER A 44 0.56 -31.79 -12.20
N ASP A 45 -0.54 -31.41 -11.54
CA ASP A 45 -1.87 -31.32 -12.14
C ASP A 45 -2.02 -30.04 -12.98
N LEU A 46 -1.26 -28.98 -12.62
CA LEU A 46 -1.28 -27.69 -13.28
C LEU A 46 0.08 -27.00 -13.15
N VAL A 47 0.49 -26.28 -14.20
CA VAL A 47 1.68 -25.41 -14.22
C VAL A 47 1.27 -23.96 -14.19
N HIS A 48 1.78 -23.19 -13.22
CA HIS A 48 1.61 -21.74 -13.17
C HIS A 48 2.93 -21.03 -13.51
N HIS A 49 2.96 -20.34 -14.63
CA HIS A 49 4.09 -19.50 -15.02
C HIS A 49 4.08 -18.21 -14.19
N MET A 50 5.10 -18.03 -13.34
CA MET A 50 5.23 -16.85 -12.48
C MET A 50 5.49 -15.53 -13.23
N SER A 51 5.59 -15.59 -14.56
CA SER A 51 5.68 -14.42 -15.43
C SER A 51 5.23 -14.79 -16.85
N TRP A 52 4.37 -13.95 -17.42
CA TRP A 52 3.93 -14.12 -18.82
C TRP A 52 5.10 -14.07 -19.82
N ALA A 53 6.15 -13.29 -19.53
CA ALA A 53 7.31 -13.16 -20.42
C ALA A 53 8.08 -14.49 -20.66
N PHE A 54 7.82 -15.49 -19.85
CA PHE A 54 8.45 -16.82 -19.94
C PHE A 54 7.42 -17.95 -20.08
N ALA A 55 6.18 -17.61 -20.45
CA ALA A 55 5.09 -18.59 -20.58
C ALA A 55 5.02 -19.29 -21.95
N ASN A 56 6.08 -19.19 -22.76
CA ASN A 56 6.21 -19.86 -24.06
C ASN A 56 6.68 -21.31 -23.98
N ILE A 57 6.74 -21.88 -22.78
CA ILE A 57 7.10 -23.27 -22.54
C ILE A 57 5.83 -24.10 -22.56
N ARG A 58 5.66 -24.93 -23.59
CA ARG A 58 4.53 -25.88 -23.67
C ARG A 58 4.62 -26.93 -22.57
N THR A 59 3.49 -27.17 -21.95
CA THR A 59 3.33 -28.23 -20.93
C THR A 59 2.20 -29.16 -21.33
N PRO A 60 2.30 -30.47 -21.02
CA PRO A 60 1.18 -31.38 -21.27
C PRO A 60 -0.01 -31.15 -20.36
N GLN A 61 0.22 -30.54 -19.18
CA GLN A 61 -0.81 -30.17 -18.23
C GLN A 61 -1.41 -28.81 -18.58
N PRO A 62 -2.64 -28.49 -18.10
CA PRO A 62 -3.17 -27.16 -18.18
C PRO A 62 -2.23 -26.16 -17.51
N SER A 63 -2.08 -24.99 -18.11
CA SER A 63 -1.20 -23.97 -17.59
C SER A 63 -1.90 -22.62 -17.42
N THR A 64 -1.41 -21.85 -16.45
CA THR A 64 -1.81 -20.47 -16.22
C THR A 64 -0.57 -19.58 -16.22
N MET A 65 -0.73 -18.28 -16.44
CA MET A 65 0.39 -17.34 -16.38
C MET A 65 0.03 -16.08 -15.59
N PHE A 66 0.99 -15.62 -14.81
CA PHE A 66 0.90 -14.35 -14.10
C PHE A 66 1.20 -13.18 -15.03
N ILE A 67 0.24 -12.27 -15.16
CA ILE A 67 0.34 -11.10 -16.02
C ILE A 67 0.56 -9.87 -15.15
N THR A 68 1.74 -9.27 -15.27
CA THR A 68 2.16 -8.10 -14.51
C THR A 68 1.86 -6.81 -15.28
N HIS A 69 2.82 -6.30 -16.05
CA HIS A 69 2.74 -5.02 -16.73
C HIS A 69 2.65 -5.21 -18.25
N LEU A 70 1.68 -4.52 -18.86
CA LEU A 70 1.45 -4.49 -20.30
C LEU A 70 1.41 -3.04 -20.79
N ASP A 71 2.58 -2.45 -20.97
CA ASP A 71 2.77 -1.02 -21.24
C ASP A 71 2.89 -0.70 -22.73
N ASP A 72 2.81 -1.72 -23.60
CA ASP A 72 2.82 -1.52 -25.06
C ASP A 72 2.01 -2.58 -25.83
N LEU A 73 1.69 -2.26 -27.09
CA LEU A 73 0.88 -3.11 -27.98
C LEU A 73 1.58 -4.45 -28.32
N PHE A 74 2.92 -4.48 -28.30
CA PHE A 74 3.66 -5.71 -28.59
C PHE A 74 3.47 -6.73 -27.47
N LYS A 75 3.58 -6.29 -26.21
CA LYS A 75 3.34 -7.16 -25.05
C LYS A 75 1.90 -7.67 -25.00
N LEU A 76 0.93 -6.79 -25.29
CA LEU A 76 -0.47 -7.17 -25.43
C LEU A 76 -0.66 -8.24 -26.52
N GLY A 77 -0.02 -8.06 -27.67
CA GLY A 77 -0.04 -9.04 -28.76
C GLY A 77 0.57 -10.38 -28.39
N GLN A 78 1.70 -10.40 -27.66
CA GLN A 78 2.33 -11.62 -27.17
C GLN A 78 1.44 -12.37 -26.18
N VAL A 79 0.88 -11.67 -25.18
CA VAL A 79 -0.02 -12.26 -24.18
C VAL A 79 -1.25 -12.85 -24.88
N ARG A 80 -1.87 -12.13 -25.83
CA ARG A 80 -2.99 -12.63 -26.62
C ARG A 80 -2.64 -13.91 -27.39
N ALA A 81 -1.48 -13.95 -28.03
CA ALA A 81 -1.03 -15.13 -28.78
C ALA A 81 -0.84 -16.35 -27.85
N MET A 82 -0.26 -16.17 -26.67
CA MET A 82 -0.10 -17.25 -25.69
C MET A 82 -1.44 -17.77 -25.15
N LEU A 83 -2.39 -16.88 -24.86
CA LEU A 83 -3.75 -17.24 -24.44
C LEU A 83 -4.54 -17.98 -25.54
N ALA A 84 -4.22 -17.73 -26.80
CA ALA A 84 -4.87 -18.42 -27.93
C ALA A 84 -4.33 -19.83 -28.19
N SER A 85 -3.14 -20.20 -27.69
CA SER A 85 -2.46 -21.43 -28.10
C SER A 85 -1.79 -22.24 -27.01
N GLU A 86 -1.34 -21.64 -25.93
CA GLU A 86 -0.38 -22.29 -25.00
C GLU A 86 -0.84 -22.25 -23.53
N VAL A 87 -1.59 -21.24 -23.13
CA VAL A 87 -1.97 -20.98 -21.75
C VAL A 87 -3.48 -20.96 -21.61
N ARG A 88 -4.01 -21.74 -20.67
CA ARG A 88 -5.47 -21.84 -20.48
C ARG A 88 -6.07 -20.56 -19.91
N VAL A 89 -5.41 -19.94 -18.90
CA VAL A 89 -5.89 -18.70 -18.26
C VAL A 89 -4.72 -17.78 -17.91
N GLY A 90 -4.85 -16.51 -18.27
CA GLY A 90 -3.99 -15.42 -17.81
C GLY A 90 -4.53 -14.79 -16.54
N ILE A 91 -3.72 -14.73 -15.48
CA ILE A 91 -4.07 -14.14 -14.19
C ILE A 91 -3.47 -12.74 -14.13
N CYS A 92 -4.30 -11.72 -14.27
CA CYS A 92 -3.90 -10.31 -14.19
C CYS A 92 -3.76 -9.86 -12.74
N MET A 93 -2.82 -8.95 -12.44
CA MET A 93 -2.70 -8.31 -11.13
C MET A 93 -3.84 -7.33 -10.83
N SER A 94 -4.60 -6.93 -11.83
CA SER A 94 -5.67 -5.95 -11.67
C SER A 94 -6.78 -6.14 -12.68
N SER A 95 -7.98 -5.72 -12.32
CA SER A 95 -9.12 -5.62 -13.25
C SER A 95 -8.85 -4.66 -14.42
N HIS A 96 -8.00 -3.66 -14.21
CA HIS A 96 -7.62 -2.71 -15.27
C HIS A 96 -6.85 -3.43 -16.39
N THR A 97 -5.82 -4.21 -16.05
CA THR A 97 -5.05 -5.01 -17.02
C THR A 97 -5.92 -6.05 -17.73
N MET A 98 -6.81 -6.72 -16.99
CA MET A 98 -7.78 -7.65 -17.57
C MET A 98 -8.67 -6.95 -18.60
N ARG A 99 -9.20 -5.77 -18.27
CA ARG A 99 -10.05 -4.98 -19.18
C ARG A 99 -9.30 -4.55 -20.42
N GLN A 100 -8.04 -4.10 -20.30
CA GLN A 100 -7.20 -3.80 -21.46
C GLN A 100 -7.05 -5.00 -22.42
N LEU A 101 -6.86 -6.20 -21.88
CA LEU A 101 -6.76 -7.42 -22.70
C LEU A 101 -8.08 -7.79 -23.35
N LEU A 102 -9.23 -7.61 -22.66
CA LEU A 102 -10.55 -7.79 -23.26
C LEU A 102 -10.79 -6.81 -24.42
N GLU A 103 -10.48 -5.54 -24.22
CA GLU A 103 -10.55 -4.51 -25.27
C GLU A 103 -9.61 -4.80 -26.46
N PHE A 104 -8.49 -5.47 -26.19
CA PHE A 104 -7.55 -5.92 -27.22
C PHE A 104 -7.99 -7.23 -27.91
N GLY A 105 -9.14 -7.79 -27.55
CA GLY A 105 -9.77 -8.94 -28.19
C GLY A 105 -9.34 -10.30 -27.60
N CYS A 106 -8.86 -10.36 -26.35
CA CYS A 106 -8.76 -11.61 -25.61
C CYS A 106 -10.15 -12.07 -25.16
N SER A 107 -10.37 -13.39 -25.02
CA SER A 107 -11.63 -13.94 -24.56
C SER A 107 -11.77 -13.84 -23.04
N ASN A 108 -12.99 -13.62 -22.54
CA ASN A 108 -13.27 -13.50 -21.12
C ASN A 108 -13.06 -14.82 -20.36
N ASP A 109 -13.23 -15.95 -21.01
CA ASP A 109 -13.02 -17.30 -20.45
C ASP A 109 -11.53 -17.71 -20.35
N THR A 110 -10.63 -16.88 -20.90
CA THR A 110 -9.17 -17.07 -20.82
C THR A 110 -8.50 -16.07 -19.87
N LEU A 111 -9.26 -15.23 -19.20
CA LEU A 111 -8.73 -14.18 -18.32
C LEU A 111 -9.37 -14.23 -16.94
N TYR A 112 -8.55 -13.99 -15.95
CA TYR A 112 -8.96 -13.80 -14.57
C TYR A 112 -8.13 -12.70 -13.93
N TYR A 113 -8.54 -12.14 -12.78
CA TYR A 113 -7.64 -11.27 -12.04
C TYR A 113 -7.66 -11.61 -10.54
N ILE A 114 -6.49 -11.51 -9.94
CA ILE A 114 -6.26 -11.67 -8.52
C ILE A 114 -5.37 -10.50 -8.07
N SER A 115 -5.93 -9.64 -7.20
CA SER A 115 -5.16 -8.53 -6.63
C SER A 115 -3.98 -9.06 -5.83
N PRO A 116 -2.80 -8.40 -5.89
CA PRO A 116 -1.63 -8.83 -5.13
C PRO A 116 -1.88 -8.75 -3.62
N ALA A 117 -1.19 -9.59 -2.87
CA ALA A 117 -1.20 -9.57 -1.41
C ALA A 117 -0.10 -8.67 -0.84
N HIS A 118 -0.24 -8.32 0.43
CA HIS A 118 0.79 -7.65 1.21
C HIS A 118 1.15 -8.44 2.47
N ASP A 119 2.32 -8.15 3.04
CA ASP A 119 2.75 -8.77 4.28
C ASP A 119 1.98 -8.16 5.46
N GLY A 120 1.26 -8.97 6.21
CA GLY A 120 0.64 -8.58 7.47
C GLY A 120 1.63 -8.22 8.58
N LEU A 121 2.94 -8.35 8.31
CA LEU A 121 4.02 -8.03 9.25
C LEU A 121 4.32 -6.53 9.36
N ILE A 122 3.88 -5.72 8.39
CA ILE A 122 4.07 -4.27 8.40
C ILE A 122 2.93 -3.63 9.17
N SER A 123 3.23 -3.17 10.39
CA SER A 123 2.25 -2.48 11.23
C SER A 123 2.03 -1.03 10.76
N PRO A 124 0.80 -0.52 10.84
CA PRO A 124 0.52 0.87 10.55
C PRO A 124 1.31 1.80 11.48
N ARG A 125 1.96 2.84 10.92
CA ARG A 125 2.60 3.89 11.72
C ARG A 125 1.54 4.61 12.55
N LYS A 126 1.80 4.86 13.83
CA LYS A 126 0.93 5.67 14.69
C LYS A 126 0.96 7.14 14.30
N ILE A 127 -0.11 7.86 14.62
CA ILE A 127 -0.17 9.32 14.54
C ILE A 127 0.44 9.83 15.85
N VAL A 128 1.51 10.61 15.75
CA VAL A 128 2.23 11.09 16.91
C VAL A 128 1.66 12.42 17.38
N ILE A 129 1.10 12.43 18.59
CA ILE A 129 0.60 13.62 19.27
C ILE A 129 1.61 14.02 20.35
N GLY A 130 2.22 15.20 20.19
CA GLY A 130 3.15 15.75 21.18
C GLY A 130 2.45 16.61 22.21
N VAL A 131 2.86 16.47 23.46
CA VAL A 131 2.44 17.30 24.60
C VAL A 131 3.68 17.69 25.40
N THR A 132 3.92 18.98 25.62
CA THR A 132 5.12 19.47 26.31
C THR A 132 4.77 20.42 27.45
N THR A 133 4.01 19.95 28.42
CA THR A 133 3.55 20.77 29.55
C THR A 133 3.58 19.99 30.87
N ARG A 134 3.64 20.72 31.96
CA ARG A 134 3.37 20.19 33.31
C ARG A 134 1.87 20.18 33.60
N VAL A 135 1.39 19.23 34.35
CA VAL A 135 0.08 19.26 34.98
C VAL A 135 0.19 20.08 36.29
N TYR A 136 -0.78 20.91 36.54
CA TYR A 136 -0.85 21.74 37.75
C TYR A 136 -2.11 21.43 38.55
N PRO A 137 -2.04 21.47 39.92
CA PRO A 137 -3.21 21.16 40.76
C PRO A 137 -4.41 22.11 40.57
N ASP A 138 -4.19 23.30 40.01
CA ASP A 138 -5.25 24.26 39.69
C ASP A 138 -6.08 23.87 38.45
N GLY A 139 -5.72 22.82 37.75
CA GLY A 139 -6.45 22.28 36.59
C GLY A 139 -6.35 23.12 35.32
N ARG A 140 -5.54 24.21 35.31
CA ARG A 140 -5.47 25.17 34.18
C ARG A 140 -4.97 24.51 32.88
N LYS A 141 -4.30 23.35 32.96
CA LYS A 141 -3.81 22.63 31.76
C LYS A 141 -4.85 21.69 31.16
N ARG A 142 -5.97 21.48 31.88
CA ARG A 142 -7.16 20.76 31.39
C ARG A 142 -6.88 19.37 30.84
N GLU A 143 -5.89 18.67 31.39
CA GLU A 143 -5.55 17.29 31.04
C GLU A 143 -6.75 16.35 31.18
N THR A 144 -7.74 16.71 32.02
CA THR A 144 -8.99 15.99 32.19
C THR A 144 -9.82 15.89 30.92
N LEU A 145 -9.74 16.87 30.01
CA LEU A 145 -10.40 16.78 28.70
C LEU A 145 -9.83 15.62 27.89
N LEU A 146 -8.51 15.42 27.94
CA LEU A 146 -7.87 14.29 27.24
C LEU A 146 -8.29 12.96 27.86
N GLN A 147 -8.40 12.88 29.20
CA GLN A 147 -8.92 11.71 29.88
C GLN A 147 -10.39 11.42 29.52
N GLU A 148 -11.20 12.47 29.38
CA GLU A 148 -12.59 12.34 28.99
C GLU A 148 -12.73 11.80 27.57
N VAL A 149 -11.95 12.31 26.63
CA VAL A 149 -11.89 11.83 25.26
C VAL A 149 -11.44 10.36 25.20
N ALA A 150 -10.41 10.01 25.95
CA ALA A 150 -9.88 8.63 26.01
C ALA A 150 -10.92 7.60 26.49
N ARG A 151 -11.93 8.03 27.23
CA ARG A 151 -13.05 7.14 27.64
C ARG A 151 -14.14 7.02 26.59
N ARG A 152 -14.12 7.84 25.53
CA ARG A 152 -15.20 7.93 24.52
C ARG A 152 -14.83 7.37 23.16
N ILE A 153 -13.55 7.42 22.78
CA ILE A 153 -13.08 7.03 21.46
C ILE A 153 -11.91 6.04 21.53
N ASP A 154 -11.74 5.24 20.48
CA ASP A 154 -10.58 4.37 20.30
C ASP A 154 -9.35 5.21 19.91
N LEU A 155 -8.32 5.12 20.73
CA LEU A 155 -7.04 5.81 20.52
C LEU A 155 -5.95 4.91 19.94
N SER A 156 -6.27 3.71 19.48
CA SER A 156 -5.30 2.74 18.95
C SER A 156 -4.49 3.24 17.74
N ALA A 157 -4.99 4.26 17.04
CA ALA A 157 -4.26 4.90 15.93
C ALA A 157 -3.16 5.87 16.37
N PHE A 158 -3.09 6.22 17.67
CA PHE A 158 -2.25 7.29 18.18
C PHE A 158 -1.08 6.80 19.04
N GLU A 159 0.01 7.56 18.99
CA GLU A 159 1.12 7.56 19.95
C GLU A 159 1.19 8.95 20.59
N PHE A 160 1.05 9.03 21.92
CA PHE A 160 1.26 10.27 22.64
C PHE A 160 2.71 10.34 23.14
N ARG A 161 3.43 11.39 22.75
CA ARG A 161 4.75 11.73 23.27
C ARG A 161 4.59 12.88 24.24
N ILE A 162 4.68 12.55 25.53
CA ILE A 162 4.37 13.49 26.60
C ILE A 162 5.67 13.85 27.32
N PHE A 163 6.01 15.13 27.31
CA PHE A 163 7.10 15.69 28.12
C PHE A 163 6.52 16.53 29.25
N GLY A 164 6.99 16.33 30.48
CA GLY A 164 6.59 17.12 31.65
C GLY A 164 6.46 16.27 32.92
N ARG A 165 5.67 16.77 33.87
CA ARG A 165 5.38 16.07 35.15
C ARG A 165 3.88 16.05 35.44
N GLY A 166 3.44 15.05 36.21
CA GLY A 166 2.06 14.93 36.68
C GLY A 166 1.11 14.30 35.66
N TRP A 167 1.63 13.67 34.61
CA TRP A 167 0.82 13.06 33.55
C TRP A 167 0.44 11.59 33.82
N GLU A 168 0.99 10.96 34.86
CA GLU A 168 0.85 9.53 35.13
C GLU A 168 -0.63 9.08 35.19
N PRO A 169 -1.60 9.81 35.81
CA PRO A 169 -2.99 9.41 35.80
C PRO A 169 -3.63 9.49 34.39
N THR A 170 -3.20 10.44 33.58
CA THR A 170 -3.71 10.61 32.20
C THR A 170 -3.13 9.55 31.29
N ILE A 171 -1.85 9.21 31.44
CA ILE A 171 -1.16 8.14 30.71
C ILE A 171 -1.92 6.82 30.87
N ALA A 172 -2.24 6.43 32.10
CA ALA A 172 -2.98 5.19 32.36
C ALA A 172 -4.33 5.13 31.62
N VAL A 173 -5.03 6.25 31.50
CA VAL A 173 -6.32 6.33 30.77
C VAL A 173 -6.10 6.25 29.26
N LEU A 174 -5.05 6.89 28.72
CA LEU A 174 -4.71 6.84 27.30
C LEU A 174 -4.33 5.41 26.87
N GLU A 175 -3.50 4.73 27.65
CA GLU A 175 -3.11 3.34 27.38
C GLU A 175 -4.29 2.39 27.44
N ALA A 176 -5.19 2.58 28.43
CA ALA A 176 -6.44 1.82 28.52
C ALA A 176 -7.37 2.02 27.31
N ALA A 177 -7.28 3.18 26.64
CA ALA A 177 -7.99 3.48 25.39
C ALA A 177 -7.25 3.00 24.13
N GLY A 178 -6.17 2.25 24.26
CA GLY A 178 -5.39 1.65 23.18
C GLY A 178 -4.28 2.51 22.59
N ALA A 179 -4.05 3.72 23.11
CA ALA A 179 -2.94 4.56 22.68
C ALA A 179 -1.58 3.97 23.10
N GLN A 180 -0.55 4.24 22.30
CA GLN A 180 0.83 4.12 22.77
C GLN A 180 1.24 5.41 23.47
N VAL A 181 2.03 5.31 24.55
CA VAL A 181 2.53 6.49 25.24
C VAL A 181 4.03 6.39 25.45
N ALA A 182 4.75 7.42 25.02
CA ALA A 182 6.15 7.63 25.35
C ALA A 182 6.25 8.81 26.31
N TYR A 183 6.58 8.54 27.57
CA TYR A 183 6.64 9.56 28.60
C TYR A 183 8.08 9.96 28.90
N PHE A 184 8.34 11.25 28.81
CA PHE A 184 9.61 11.91 29.10
C PHE A 184 9.41 12.77 30.35
N ALA A 185 9.74 12.20 31.51
CA ALA A 185 9.63 12.91 32.76
C ALA A 185 10.61 14.09 32.80
N GLU A 186 10.12 15.24 33.22
CA GLU A 186 10.92 16.42 33.45
C GLU A 186 11.99 16.16 34.52
N SER A 187 13.20 16.63 34.27
CA SER A 187 14.33 16.56 35.21
C SER A 187 14.46 17.89 36.01
N ASP A 188 15.47 17.97 36.90
CA ASP A 188 15.80 19.23 37.57
C ASP A 188 16.82 20.07 36.77
N ASP A 189 17.26 19.58 35.61
CA ASP A 189 18.18 20.27 34.70
C ASP A 189 17.45 20.73 33.40
N TYR A 190 17.12 22.01 33.33
CA TYR A 190 16.39 22.59 32.20
C TYR A 190 17.14 22.43 30.85
N ARG A 191 18.49 22.32 30.86
CA ARG A 191 19.27 22.16 29.63
C ARG A 191 19.09 20.76 29.05
N LYS A 192 19.14 19.76 29.92
CA LYS A 192 18.84 18.38 29.57
C LYS A 192 17.40 18.22 29.08
N ASP A 193 16.47 18.85 29.77
CA ASP A 193 15.07 18.87 29.36
C ASP A 193 14.89 19.51 27.99
N TYR A 194 15.56 20.63 27.73
CA TYR A 194 15.48 21.32 26.44
C TYR A 194 16.14 20.51 25.32
N ASP A 195 17.24 19.80 25.56
CA ASP A 195 17.84 18.89 24.60
C ASP A 195 16.87 17.77 24.25
N THR A 196 16.16 17.19 25.23
CA THR A 196 15.09 16.20 25.00
C THR A 196 13.97 16.79 24.10
N LEU A 197 13.51 18.02 24.41
CA LEU A 197 12.48 18.68 23.59
C LEU A 197 12.93 18.89 22.15
N ARG A 198 14.18 19.28 21.93
CA ARG A 198 14.75 19.46 20.58
C ARG A 198 14.77 18.16 19.77
N GLU A 199 14.91 17.01 20.43
CA GLU A 199 14.89 15.71 19.78
C GLU A 199 13.46 15.24 19.47
N ILE A 200 12.53 15.44 20.40
CA ILE A 200 11.19 14.84 20.25
C ILE A 200 10.20 15.72 19.46
N VAL A 201 10.25 17.06 19.61
CA VAL A 201 9.27 17.97 18.97
C VAL A 201 9.25 17.82 17.44
N PRO A 202 10.39 17.71 16.72
CA PRO A 202 10.39 17.49 15.27
C PRO A 202 9.75 16.17 14.83
N THR A 203 9.51 15.26 15.76
CA THR A 203 8.92 13.94 15.48
C THR A 203 7.40 13.89 15.62
N PHE A 204 6.77 14.98 16.03
CA PHE A 204 5.33 15.06 16.20
C PHE A 204 4.64 15.21 14.83
N ASP A 205 3.49 14.54 14.66
CA ASP A 205 2.56 14.86 13.56
C ASP A 205 1.65 16.04 13.97
N TYR A 206 1.28 16.10 15.24
CA TYR A 206 0.47 17.17 15.84
C TYR A 206 0.99 17.53 17.23
N TYR A 207 0.87 18.81 17.57
CA TYR A 207 1.13 19.31 18.91
C TYR A 207 -0.18 19.62 19.62
N LEU A 208 -0.37 19.09 20.83
CA LEU A 208 -1.59 19.24 21.60
C LEU A 208 -1.37 20.18 22.82
N TYR A 209 -2.21 21.21 22.92
CA TYR A 209 -2.28 22.06 24.10
C TYR A 209 -3.71 22.45 24.44
N LEU A 210 -4.17 22.10 25.63
CA LEU A 210 -5.55 22.27 26.08
C LEU A 210 -5.72 23.36 27.16
N GLY A 211 -4.63 23.97 27.62
CA GLY A 211 -4.62 24.90 28.73
C GLY A 211 -5.46 26.14 28.52
N MET A 212 -5.92 26.71 29.67
CA MET A 212 -6.67 28.00 29.78
C MET A 212 -5.76 29.04 30.43
N ASP A 213 -4.70 29.43 29.76
CA ASP A 213 -3.72 30.43 30.17
C ASP A 213 -3.17 31.17 28.95
N GLU A 214 -2.07 31.92 29.06
CA GLU A 214 -1.48 32.69 27.97
C GLU A 214 -0.95 31.85 26.79
N GLY A 215 -0.98 30.50 26.86
CA GLY A 215 -0.50 29.60 25.87
C GLY A 215 0.72 28.80 26.31
N SER A 216 1.25 27.96 25.41
CA SER A 216 2.44 27.15 25.66
C SER A 216 3.59 27.57 24.75
N LEU A 217 4.79 27.78 25.32
CA LEU A 217 5.99 28.00 24.51
C LEU A 217 6.30 26.79 23.59
N GLY A 218 5.92 25.58 23.97
CA GLY A 218 6.03 24.40 23.12
C GLY A 218 5.19 24.50 21.84
N THR A 219 4.15 25.36 21.79
CA THR A 219 3.44 25.68 20.55
C THR A 219 4.37 26.36 19.54
N LEU A 220 5.23 27.28 20.01
CA LEU A 220 6.19 27.98 19.15
C LEU A 220 7.23 27.00 18.61
N ASP A 221 7.76 26.11 19.46
CA ASP A 221 8.71 25.09 19.06
C ASP A 221 8.11 24.13 18.02
N ALA A 222 6.88 23.69 18.23
CA ALA A 222 6.15 22.84 17.29
C ALA A 222 5.93 23.53 15.94
N LEU A 223 5.47 24.79 15.95
CA LEU A 223 5.26 25.57 14.72
C LEU A 223 6.58 25.84 14.00
N ALA A 224 7.67 26.10 14.72
CA ALA A 224 9.00 26.26 14.12
C ALA A 224 9.49 25.00 13.39
N CYS A 225 9.02 23.83 13.82
CA CYS A 225 9.27 22.55 13.16
C CYS A 225 8.23 22.23 12.04
N GLY A 226 7.25 23.10 11.80
CA GLY A 226 6.17 22.86 10.84
C GLY A 226 5.11 21.85 11.31
N VAL A 227 5.05 21.59 12.61
CA VAL A 227 4.08 20.66 13.21
C VAL A 227 2.70 21.29 13.28
N ALA A 228 1.68 20.58 12.86
CA ALA A 228 0.28 21.01 12.97
C ALA A 228 -0.16 21.05 14.44
N THR A 229 -1.10 21.94 14.77
CA THR A 229 -1.51 22.18 16.16
C THR A 229 -2.96 21.80 16.44
N ILE A 230 -3.20 21.25 17.63
CA ILE A 230 -4.52 21.02 18.24
C ILE A 230 -4.52 21.82 19.55
N ILE A 231 -5.03 23.04 19.53
CA ILE A 231 -4.79 23.96 20.65
C ILE A 231 -6.04 24.74 21.05
N THR A 232 -6.12 25.13 22.31
CA THR A 232 -7.12 26.06 22.78
C THR A 232 -6.85 27.46 22.19
N PRO A 233 -7.87 28.13 21.57
CA PRO A 233 -7.74 29.47 20.99
C PRO A 233 -7.70 30.51 22.07
N GLN A 234 -6.55 30.73 22.69
CA GLN A 234 -6.40 31.63 23.84
C GLN A 234 -4.98 32.20 23.91
N GLY A 235 -4.87 33.35 24.56
CA GLY A 235 -3.62 34.08 24.79
C GLY A 235 -2.89 34.35 23.48
N PHE A 236 -1.56 34.21 23.47
CA PHE A 236 -0.73 34.47 22.29
C PHE A 236 -0.97 33.51 21.13
N HIS A 237 -1.69 32.38 21.33
CA HIS A 237 -2.06 31.51 20.22
C HIS A 237 -2.91 32.24 19.18
N LEU A 238 -3.70 33.25 19.61
CA LEU A 238 -4.54 34.09 18.75
C LEU A 238 -3.71 35.07 17.90
N ASP A 239 -2.48 35.36 18.34
CA ASP A 239 -1.58 36.31 17.66
C ASP A 239 -0.68 35.63 16.60
N LEU A 240 -0.74 34.30 16.49
CA LEU A 240 0.10 33.53 15.60
C LEU A 240 -0.56 33.35 14.21
N PRO A 241 -0.07 33.99 13.15
CA PRO A 241 -0.60 33.77 11.80
C PRO A 241 -0.44 32.29 11.40
N ASN A 242 -1.56 31.64 11.01
CA ASN A 242 -1.59 30.21 10.65
C ASN A 242 -1.15 29.26 11.77
N GLY A 243 -1.10 29.70 13.02
CA GLY A 243 -0.61 28.90 14.15
C GLY A 243 -1.63 27.90 14.70
N MET A 244 -2.92 28.04 14.38
CA MET A 244 -3.96 27.11 14.80
C MET A 244 -4.46 26.27 13.64
N THR A 245 -4.12 24.98 13.64
CA THR A 245 -4.65 24.04 12.63
C THR A 245 -6.02 23.52 13.06
N HIS A 246 -6.14 23.11 14.31
CA HIS A 246 -7.36 22.57 14.88
C HIS A 246 -7.65 23.28 16.23
N PRO A 247 -8.50 24.31 16.26
CA PRO A 247 -8.94 24.92 17.52
C PRO A 247 -9.87 23.97 18.28
N VAL A 248 -9.64 23.81 19.60
CA VAL A 248 -10.44 22.96 20.48
C VAL A 248 -10.73 23.67 21.79
N VAL A 249 -11.98 23.59 22.26
CA VAL A 249 -12.42 24.23 23.53
C VAL A 249 -13.07 23.22 24.48
N SER A 250 -13.49 22.06 24.00
CA SER A 250 -14.19 21.03 24.76
C SER A 250 -13.64 19.62 24.47
N ALA A 251 -14.08 18.63 25.24
CA ALA A 251 -13.77 17.23 24.98
C ALA A 251 -14.43 16.75 23.67
N GLU A 252 -15.61 17.27 23.34
CA GLU A 252 -16.33 16.97 22.09
C GLU A 252 -15.52 17.44 20.87
N ASP A 253 -14.99 18.68 20.91
CA ASP A 253 -14.14 19.21 19.84
C ASP A 253 -12.89 18.36 19.66
N LEU A 254 -12.23 18.02 20.78
CA LEU A 254 -11.01 17.21 20.75
C LEU A 254 -11.28 15.82 20.20
N ALA A 255 -12.37 15.16 20.63
CA ALA A 255 -12.76 13.86 20.12
C ALA A 255 -13.00 13.90 18.60
N ARG A 256 -13.79 14.88 18.15
CA ARG A 256 -14.06 15.07 16.71
C ARG A 256 -12.77 15.29 15.91
N VAL A 257 -11.86 16.14 16.38
CA VAL A 257 -10.58 16.41 15.69
C VAL A 257 -9.72 15.14 15.63
N LEU A 258 -9.61 14.39 16.72
CA LEU A 258 -8.82 13.14 16.72
C LEU A 258 -9.42 12.09 15.78
N GLU A 259 -10.74 11.97 15.72
CA GLU A 259 -11.39 11.07 14.77
C GLU A 259 -11.20 11.52 13.31
N GLU A 260 -11.35 12.81 13.01
CA GLU A 260 -11.10 13.38 11.69
C GLU A 260 -9.64 13.13 11.21
N ILE A 261 -8.68 13.21 12.13
CA ILE A 261 -7.26 12.91 11.84
C ILE A 261 -7.03 11.40 11.63
N ALA A 262 -7.68 10.55 12.42
CA ALA A 262 -7.48 9.09 12.35
C ALA A 262 -8.19 8.45 11.15
N GLU A 263 -9.36 8.96 10.76
CA GLU A 263 -10.22 8.36 9.75
C GLU A 263 -9.55 8.14 8.37
N PRO A 264 -8.82 9.12 7.78
CA PRO A 264 -8.13 8.88 6.52
C PRO A 264 -7.07 7.78 6.61
N ARG A 265 -6.45 7.60 7.78
CA ARG A 265 -5.48 6.53 8.02
C ARG A 265 -6.15 5.18 8.15
N ARG A 266 -7.24 5.08 8.93
CA ARG A 266 -8.05 3.86 9.06
C ARG A 266 -8.56 3.40 7.69
N LYS A 267 -9.05 4.32 6.86
CA LYS A 267 -9.47 4.01 5.48
C LYS A 267 -8.34 3.45 4.62
N ARG A 268 -7.13 4.02 4.70
CA ARG A 268 -5.96 3.49 3.98
C ARG A 268 -5.59 2.08 4.45
N VAL A 269 -5.57 1.83 5.75
CA VAL A 269 -5.32 0.48 6.30
C VAL A 269 -6.40 -0.50 5.86
N ALA A 270 -7.67 -0.11 5.99
CA ALA A 270 -8.81 -0.94 5.59
C ALA A 270 -8.80 -1.27 4.09
N SER A 271 -8.29 -0.37 3.24
CA SER A 271 -8.26 -0.58 1.79
C SER A 271 -7.41 -1.80 1.35
N VAL A 272 -6.53 -2.28 2.19
CA VAL A 272 -5.66 -3.43 1.91
C VAL A 272 -5.87 -4.61 2.87
N SER A 273 -6.76 -4.49 3.85
CA SER A 273 -6.95 -5.49 4.92
C SER A 273 -7.34 -6.88 4.42
N ALA A 274 -8.06 -6.96 3.30
CA ALA A 274 -8.45 -8.20 2.65
C ALA A 274 -7.38 -8.76 1.68
N LEU A 275 -6.30 -8.02 1.41
CA LEU A 275 -5.25 -8.42 0.48
C LEU A 275 -4.16 -9.23 1.19
N THR A 276 -4.53 -10.34 1.81
CA THR A 276 -3.63 -11.24 2.53
C THR A 276 -3.09 -12.35 1.61
N TRP A 277 -1.96 -12.97 1.97
CA TRP A 277 -1.42 -14.12 1.24
C TRP A 277 -2.37 -15.31 1.28
N ALA A 278 -3.06 -15.54 2.40
CA ALA A 278 -4.07 -16.59 2.52
C ALA A 278 -5.23 -16.38 1.52
N GLU A 279 -5.77 -15.16 1.40
CA GLU A 279 -6.82 -14.85 0.43
C GLU A 279 -6.31 -14.94 -1.01
N TYR A 280 -5.06 -14.51 -1.26
CA TYR A 280 -4.39 -14.63 -2.56
C TYR A 280 -4.28 -16.11 -2.98
N ALA A 281 -3.81 -16.95 -2.08
CA ALA A 281 -3.71 -18.39 -2.32
C ALA A 281 -5.08 -19.04 -2.49
N ARG A 282 -6.06 -18.72 -1.66
CA ARG A 282 -7.43 -19.23 -1.77
C ARG A 282 -8.03 -18.98 -3.15
N ARG A 283 -7.88 -17.76 -3.69
CA ARG A 283 -8.38 -17.42 -5.03
C ARG A 283 -7.66 -18.19 -6.13
N HIS A 284 -6.38 -18.45 -5.97
CA HIS A 284 -5.62 -19.30 -6.90
C HIS A 284 -6.11 -20.74 -6.84
N ILE A 285 -6.34 -21.29 -5.64
CA ILE A 285 -6.87 -22.64 -5.44
C ILE A 285 -8.23 -22.79 -6.12
N ASP A 286 -9.16 -21.87 -5.88
CA ASP A 286 -10.50 -21.87 -6.48
C ASP A 286 -10.42 -21.87 -8.00
N LEU A 287 -9.58 -21.02 -8.58
CA LEU A 287 -9.37 -20.90 -10.02
C LEU A 287 -8.72 -22.17 -10.59
N TRP A 288 -7.64 -22.66 -9.99
CA TRP A 288 -6.92 -23.82 -10.49
C TRP A 288 -7.72 -25.10 -10.34
N THR A 289 -8.49 -25.25 -9.26
CA THR A 289 -9.41 -26.36 -9.09
C THR A 289 -10.46 -26.38 -10.21
N ALA A 290 -11.04 -25.23 -10.54
CA ALA A 290 -11.99 -25.12 -11.64
C ALA A 290 -11.36 -25.50 -12.99
N ILE A 291 -10.09 -25.11 -13.22
CA ILE A 291 -9.35 -25.46 -14.47
C ILE A 291 -9.06 -26.95 -14.53
N VAL A 292 -8.56 -27.56 -13.44
CA VAL A 292 -8.18 -29.00 -13.40
C VAL A 292 -9.43 -29.88 -13.52
N GLU A 293 -10.56 -29.45 -12.94
CA GLU A 293 -11.83 -30.19 -13.00
C GLU A 293 -12.68 -29.80 -14.23
N GLU A 294 -12.15 -29.00 -15.14
CA GLU A 294 -12.82 -28.53 -16.36
C GLU A 294 -14.19 -27.83 -16.09
N ARG A 295 -14.29 -27.16 -14.95
CA ARG A 295 -15.45 -26.37 -14.55
C ARG A 295 -15.39 -24.91 -15.06
N PRO A 296 -16.51 -24.20 -15.14
CA PRO A 296 -16.50 -22.76 -15.37
C PRO A 296 -15.60 -22.04 -14.36
N LEU A 297 -14.91 -20.96 -14.80
CA LEU A 297 -14.09 -20.16 -13.92
C LEU A 297 -14.95 -19.54 -12.79
N PRO A 298 -14.38 -19.36 -11.60
CA PRO A 298 -15.09 -18.71 -10.48
C PRO A 298 -15.54 -17.29 -10.88
N PRO A 299 -16.59 -16.76 -10.25
CA PRO A 299 -17.02 -15.39 -10.49
C PRO A 299 -15.89 -14.41 -10.13
N LEU A 300 -15.75 -13.34 -10.92
CA LEU A 300 -14.80 -12.29 -10.64
C LEU A 300 -15.16 -11.57 -9.33
N PRO A 301 -14.18 -11.14 -8.53
CA PRO A 301 -14.43 -10.34 -7.36
C PRO A 301 -15.17 -9.04 -7.72
N GLU A 302 -16.10 -8.63 -6.90
CA GLU A 302 -16.68 -7.29 -7.00
C GLU A 302 -15.60 -6.24 -6.73
N ILE A 303 -15.52 -5.25 -7.62
CA ILE A 303 -14.63 -4.11 -7.46
C ILE A 303 -15.51 -2.92 -7.10
N THR A 304 -15.26 -2.35 -5.93
CA THR A 304 -15.74 -1.01 -5.62
C THR A 304 -14.68 -0.02 -6.09
N PRO A 305 -14.83 0.62 -7.25
CA PRO A 305 -13.86 1.60 -7.70
C PRO A 305 -13.92 2.80 -6.77
N ASP A 306 -12.75 3.31 -6.39
CA ASP A 306 -12.67 4.63 -5.77
C ASP A 306 -13.16 5.66 -6.79
N SER A 307 -14.33 6.24 -6.51
CA SER A 307 -15.07 7.13 -7.41
C SER A 307 -14.67 8.60 -7.26
N THR A 308 -13.55 8.90 -6.57
CA THR A 308 -13.12 10.30 -6.41
C THR A 308 -12.75 10.93 -7.76
N ALA A 309 -13.12 12.20 -7.92
CA ALA A 309 -12.81 12.97 -9.13
C ALA A 309 -11.29 13.03 -9.41
N GLU A 310 -10.48 12.98 -8.36
CA GLU A 310 -9.02 12.94 -8.42
C GLU A 310 -8.51 11.66 -9.09
N HIS A 311 -9.03 10.50 -8.72
CA HIS A 311 -8.68 9.22 -9.34
C HIS A 311 -9.13 9.14 -10.80
N ALA A 312 -10.29 9.71 -11.15
CA ALA A 312 -10.75 9.79 -12.53
C ALA A 312 -9.85 10.71 -13.37
N SER A 313 -9.33 11.78 -12.80
CA SER A 313 -8.37 12.69 -13.46
C SER A 313 -7.00 12.03 -13.63
N ALA A 314 -6.48 11.37 -12.61
CA ALA A 314 -5.22 10.62 -12.65
C ALA A 314 -5.28 9.49 -13.70
N ARG A 315 -6.38 8.75 -13.78
CA ARG A 315 -6.61 7.73 -14.82
C ARG A 315 -6.50 8.31 -16.24
N ARG A 316 -7.17 9.42 -16.52
CA ARG A 316 -7.10 10.08 -17.84
C ARG A 316 -5.68 10.52 -18.22
N LEU A 317 -4.90 11.01 -17.26
CA LEU A 317 -3.50 11.37 -17.46
C LEU A 317 -2.63 10.15 -17.80
N ILE A 318 -2.82 9.04 -17.10
CA ILE A 318 -2.08 7.80 -17.35
C ILE A 318 -2.44 7.23 -18.72
N GLU A 319 -3.71 7.13 -19.07
CA GLU A 319 -4.18 6.66 -20.38
C GLU A 319 -3.63 7.50 -21.53
N ARG A 320 -3.60 8.83 -21.36
CA ARG A 320 -2.99 9.76 -22.32
C ARG A 320 -1.49 9.50 -22.45
N ASN A 321 -0.77 9.30 -21.35
CA ASN A 321 0.67 9.06 -21.36
C ASN A 321 1.02 7.70 -21.99
N ILE A 322 0.21 6.66 -21.76
CA ILE A 322 0.39 5.34 -22.38
C ILE A 322 0.21 5.48 -23.91
N ARG A 323 -0.85 6.16 -24.39
CA ARG A 323 -1.05 6.41 -25.82
C ARG A 323 0.12 7.16 -26.46
N VAL A 324 0.64 8.19 -25.79
CA VAL A 324 1.80 8.95 -26.28
C VAL A 324 3.07 8.10 -26.28
N SER A 325 3.28 7.27 -25.25
CA SER A 325 4.48 6.42 -25.14
C SER A 325 4.50 5.26 -26.13
N THR A 326 3.32 4.74 -26.53
CA THR A 326 3.21 3.70 -27.58
C THR A 326 3.52 4.23 -28.97
N LEU A 327 3.40 5.54 -29.20
CA LEU A 327 3.75 6.20 -30.45
C LEU A 327 5.22 6.65 -30.53
N SER A 328 6.01 6.42 -29.49
CA SER A 328 7.43 6.81 -29.45
C SER A 328 8.26 5.95 -30.42
N PRO A 329 9.02 6.57 -31.37
CA PRO A 329 9.89 5.82 -32.30
C PRO A 329 10.90 4.91 -31.62
N ARG A 330 11.40 5.29 -30.42
CA ARG A 330 12.34 4.46 -29.63
C ARG A 330 11.72 3.16 -29.14
N ARG A 331 10.44 3.14 -28.76
CA ARG A 331 9.73 1.92 -28.31
C ARG A 331 9.35 1.03 -29.49
N LEU A 332 8.98 1.61 -30.63
CA LEU A 332 8.78 0.87 -31.89
C LEU A 332 10.07 0.16 -32.34
N LEU A 333 11.22 0.84 -32.26
CA LEU A 333 12.52 0.26 -32.59
C LEU A 333 12.94 -0.85 -31.58
N SER A 334 12.65 -0.68 -30.29
CA SER A 334 12.89 -1.72 -29.27
C SER A 334 11.99 -2.94 -29.51
N ALA A 335 10.71 -2.74 -29.82
CA ALA A 335 9.79 -3.84 -30.13
C ALA A 335 10.26 -4.65 -31.37
N VAL A 336 10.73 -3.95 -32.40
CA VAL A 336 11.29 -4.60 -33.63
C VAL A 336 12.59 -5.33 -33.34
N SER A 337 13.43 -4.85 -32.43
CA SER A 337 14.70 -5.50 -32.07
C SER A 337 14.55 -6.82 -31.31
N HIS A 338 13.42 -7.01 -30.60
CA HIS A 338 13.11 -8.24 -29.85
C HIS A 338 12.39 -9.32 -30.66
N MET A 339 11.99 -9.03 -31.90
CA MET A 339 11.42 -10.03 -32.81
C MET A 339 12.55 -10.92 -33.35
N SER A 340 12.79 -12.07 -32.73
CA SER A 340 13.82 -13.06 -33.06
C SER A 340 13.63 -13.78 -34.41
N GLY A 341 13.17 -13.10 -35.42
CA GLY A 341 13.02 -13.59 -36.81
C GLY A 341 13.41 -12.61 -37.89
N PHE A 342 13.71 -11.36 -37.54
CA PHE A 342 13.97 -10.30 -38.54
C PHE A 342 15.45 -9.87 -38.57
N ARG A 343 16.35 -10.81 -38.88
CA ARG A 343 17.77 -10.44 -39.20
C ARG A 343 17.90 -9.50 -40.40
N SER A 344 16.89 -9.42 -41.27
CA SER A 344 16.88 -8.55 -42.42
C SER A 344 16.54 -7.09 -42.14
N LEU A 345 15.70 -6.80 -41.13
CA LEU A 345 15.34 -5.42 -40.76
C LEU A 345 16.47 -4.69 -40.03
N ARG A 346 17.35 -5.38 -39.31
CA ARG A 346 18.51 -4.79 -38.68
C ARG A 346 19.46 -4.18 -39.71
N ARG A 347 19.65 -4.83 -40.88
CA ARG A 347 20.44 -4.29 -42.00
C ARG A 347 19.84 -3.01 -42.61
N ILE A 348 18.52 -2.89 -42.65
CA ILE A 348 17.82 -1.69 -43.17
C ILE A 348 17.96 -0.52 -42.17
N VAL A 349 17.86 -0.76 -40.87
CA VAL A 349 18.03 0.28 -39.85
C VAL A 349 19.49 0.77 -39.78
N ASP A 350 20.44 -0.14 -39.93
CA ASP A 350 21.87 0.22 -39.95
C ASP A 350 22.25 0.99 -41.22
N SER A 351 21.62 0.71 -42.35
CA SER A 351 21.83 1.51 -43.59
C SER A 351 21.27 2.94 -43.52
N LEU A 352 20.19 3.15 -42.74
CA LEU A 352 19.60 4.47 -42.51
C LEU A 352 20.37 5.33 -41.47
N ARG A 353 21.33 4.77 -40.76
CA ARG A 353 22.21 5.48 -39.80
C ARG A 353 23.51 5.98 -40.42
N LEU A 354 23.83 5.58 -41.62
CA LEU A 354 25.07 5.97 -42.30
C LEU A 354 24.91 7.22 -43.20
N ASP A 355 23.69 7.75 -43.32
CA ASP A 355 23.42 8.97 -44.11
C ASP A 355 23.03 10.18 -43.22
N ARG A 356 23.61 10.28 -42.01
CA ARG A 356 23.50 11.49 -41.19
C ARG A 356 24.86 11.90 -40.62
#